data_1750c0acc2dcef54644161c6ef7bb390
#
_entry.id   1750c0acc2dcef54644161c6ef7bb390
#
_cell.length_a   1.000
_cell.length_b   1.000
_cell.length_c   1.000
_cell.angle_alpha   90.00
_cell.angle_beta   90.00
_cell.angle_gamma   90.00
#
_symmetry.space_group_name_H-M   'P 1'
#
loop_
_entity.id
_entity.type
_entity.pdbx_description
1 polymer ?
#
loop_
_entity_poly.entity_id
_entity_poly.type
_entity_poly.pdbx_seq_one_letter_code
_entity_poly.pdbx_strand_id
1 'polypeptide(L)'
;MTTDSDQAQWSVGELLDLFDVRPDGPDRFTAETGGDVGAGQDQRQVVEGTQVVAQAIVAVAKRFPDKSVRSAHAVFSRAVAVGSSVELVLDVVAEGRSTATAIVAALQNGRRCLSVTVLADVPTGDVIRHHLPRPEVAAPANANVSEMPMIGRELRLVDVVDVNSPDEIGPPELYAWLHYDPIPTRDDLAKALVAYFTGHLGISTTMRAHPGIGTSQAHLTVSTAPMTISIAFHEPVCWGGWLLYTHESTQVGAGMSYVRGAVHTEEGELLASFAQEALIRPLRTSDTAIDARSRF
;
A
#
# COMPACT_ATOMS: atom_id res chain seq x y z
N MET A 1 2.17 -34.01 20.08
CA MET A 1 1.08 -33.48 19.27
C MET A 1 1.64 -32.24 18.59
N THR A 2 2.16 -32.43 17.42
CA THR A 2 2.71 -31.38 16.55
C THR A 2 1.49 -30.70 15.91
N THR A 3 1.23 -29.46 16.28
CA THR A 3 0.27 -28.62 15.57
C THR A 3 0.95 -28.15 14.29
N ASP A 4 0.60 -28.85 13.23
CA ASP A 4 0.96 -28.57 11.86
C ASP A 4 0.12 -27.36 11.40
N SER A 5 0.66 -26.15 11.58
CA SER A 5 0.15 -24.94 10.90
C SER A 5 1.15 -24.54 9.84
N ASP A 6 1.36 -25.41 8.87
CA ASP A 6 2.08 -25.11 7.64
C ASP A 6 1.14 -24.29 6.70
N GLN A 7 0.73 -23.10 7.15
CA GLN A 7 0.18 -22.11 6.22
C GLN A 7 1.37 -21.59 5.44
N ALA A 8 1.39 -21.86 4.13
CA ALA A 8 2.40 -21.39 3.22
C ALA A 8 2.53 -19.86 3.39
N GLN A 9 3.60 -19.44 4.03
CA GLN A 9 3.88 -18.02 4.27
C GLN A 9 4.34 -17.40 2.95
N TRP A 10 3.67 -16.33 2.54
CA TRP A 10 4.03 -15.57 1.35
C TRP A 10 5.43 -14.97 1.46
N SER A 11 6.11 -14.86 0.31
CA SER A 11 7.42 -14.24 0.19
C SER A 11 7.38 -12.93 -0.62
N VAL A 12 8.39 -12.09 -0.43
CA VAL A 12 8.59 -10.89 -1.25
C VAL A 12 8.75 -11.27 -2.73
N GLY A 13 9.41 -12.40 -3.04
CA GLY A 13 9.53 -12.88 -4.42
C GLY A 13 8.17 -13.17 -5.07
N GLU A 14 7.29 -13.92 -4.38
CA GLU A 14 5.93 -14.18 -4.87
C GLU A 14 5.09 -12.91 -5.00
N LEU A 15 5.27 -11.94 -4.09
CA LEU A 15 4.62 -10.65 -4.19
C LEU A 15 5.07 -9.86 -5.42
N LEU A 16 6.36 -9.88 -5.74
CA LEU A 16 6.90 -9.25 -6.96
C LEU A 16 6.38 -9.94 -8.23
N ASP A 17 6.23 -11.26 -8.22
CA ASP A 17 5.62 -12.01 -9.33
C ASP A 17 4.14 -11.61 -9.53
N LEU A 18 3.40 -11.36 -8.43
CA LEU A 18 2.03 -10.85 -8.52
C LEU A 18 1.95 -9.42 -9.09
N PHE A 19 2.95 -8.58 -8.82
CA PHE A 19 3.00 -7.23 -9.38
C PHE A 19 3.34 -7.23 -10.86
N ASP A 20 4.05 -8.25 -11.35
CA ASP A 20 4.52 -8.32 -12.74
C ASP A 20 3.42 -8.75 -13.70
N VAL A 21 2.38 -7.93 -13.81
CA VAL A 21 1.16 -8.17 -14.59
C VAL A 21 1.44 -8.55 -16.05
N ARG A 22 0.58 -9.39 -16.62
CA ARG A 22 0.71 -9.89 -17.99
C ARG A 22 -0.08 -9.04 -18.98
N PRO A 23 0.55 -8.59 -20.09
CA PRO A 23 -0.18 -7.92 -21.18
C PRO A 23 -1.26 -8.84 -21.78
N ASP A 24 -2.44 -8.28 -22.02
CA ASP A 24 -3.58 -8.89 -22.72
C ASP A 24 -4.13 -7.93 -23.78
N GLY A 25 -3.24 -7.40 -24.62
CA GLY A 25 -3.49 -6.37 -25.61
C GLY A 25 -2.73 -5.08 -25.33
N PRO A 26 -2.90 -4.04 -26.17
CA PRO A 26 -2.10 -2.82 -26.07
C PRO A 26 -2.36 -1.99 -24.80
N ASP A 27 -3.63 -1.96 -24.36
CA ASP A 27 -4.07 -1.16 -23.20
C ASP A 27 -4.81 -2.04 -22.17
N ARG A 28 -4.50 -3.35 -22.16
CA ARG A 28 -5.09 -4.33 -21.23
C ARG A 28 -4.04 -5.22 -20.62
N PHE A 29 -4.22 -5.53 -19.33
CA PHE A 29 -3.35 -6.42 -18.58
C PHE A 29 -4.19 -7.32 -17.69
N THR A 30 -3.71 -8.53 -17.45
CA THR A 30 -4.25 -9.44 -16.45
C THR A 30 -3.35 -9.48 -15.24
N ALA A 31 -3.94 -9.27 -14.07
CA ALA A 31 -3.29 -9.32 -12.77
C ALA A 31 -3.86 -10.49 -11.96
N GLU A 32 -3.00 -11.33 -11.42
CA GLU A 32 -3.40 -12.34 -10.45
C GLU A 32 -3.59 -11.69 -9.08
N THR A 33 -4.41 -12.32 -8.22
CA THR A 33 -4.63 -11.87 -6.85
C THR A 33 -4.16 -12.92 -5.88
N GLY A 34 -3.51 -12.49 -4.82
CA GLY A 34 -2.98 -13.38 -3.80
C GLY A 34 -2.38 -12.55 -2.68
N GLY A 35 -1.56 -13.18 -1.84
CA GLY A 35 -0.84 -12.52 -0.76
C GLY A 35 -1.40 -12.83 0.60
N ASP A 36 -0.80 -12.24 1.59
CA ASP A 36 -1.15 -12.40 2.98
C ASP A 36 -2.58 -11.90 3.21
N VAL A 37 -3.52 -12.83 3.27
CA VAL A 37 -4.85 -12.60 3.82
C VAL A 37 -4.63 -12.52 5.31
N GLY A 38 -4.28 -11.33 5.80
CA GLY A 38 -3.82 -10.99 7.13
C GLY A 38 -4.05 -12.08 8.16
N ALA A 39 -2.98 -12.51 8.83
CA ALA A 39 -3.01 -13.54 9.88
C ALA A 39 -3.77 -13.06 11.14
N GLY A 40 -4.93 -12.44 10.95
CA GLY A 40 -5.87 -11.98 11.96
C GLY A 40 -7.21 -12.63 11.75
N GLN A 41 -8.12 -12.45 12.69
CA GLN A 41 -9.48 -12.98 12.71
C GLN A 41 -10.36 -12.55 11.52
N ASP A 42 -9.80 -11.87 10.54
CA ASP A 42 -10.49 -11.40 9.35
C ASP A 42 -10.55 -12.50 8.29
N GLN A 43 -11.62 -13.30 8.34
CA GLN A 43 -11.91 -14.34 7.35
C GLN A 43 -12.32 -13.76 5.96
N ARG A 44 -12.15 -12.46 5.74
CA ARG A 44 -12.42 -11.85 4.45
C ARG A 44 -11.31 -12.22 3.48
N GLN A 45 -11.66 -13.00 2.48
CA GLN A 45 -10.75 -13.36 1.39
C GLN A 45 -10.63 -12.19 0.39
N VAL A 46 -10.09 -11.06 0.86
CA VAL A 46 -9.88 -9.87 0.05
C VAL A 46 -8.40 -9.51 0.03
N VAL A 47 -7.92 -9.02 -1.10
CA VAL A 47 -6.53 -8.58 -1.23
C VAL A 47 -6.34 -7.21 -0.58
N GLU A 48 -5.13 -6.94 -0.14
CA GLU A 48 -4.73 -5.57 0.22
C GLU A 48 -4.92 -4.64 -0.98
N GLY A 49 -5.66 -3.55 -0.81
CA GLY A 49 -6.03 -2.67 -1.93
C GLY A 49 -4.83 -2.10 -2.69
N THR A 50 -3.74 -1.85 -1.99
CA THR A 50 -2.48 -1.37 -2.59
C THR A 50 -1.77 -2.42 -3.46
N GLN A 51 -2.10 -3.70 -3.36
CA GLN A 51 -1.64 -4.71 -4.32
C GLN A 51 -2.09 -4.34 -5.74
N VAL A 52 -3.36 -3.97 -5.92
CA VAL A 52 -3.89 -3.61 -7.24
C VAL A 52 -3.37 -2.24 -7.69
N VAL A 53 -3.07 -1.33 -6.76
CA VAL A 53 -2.38 -0.06 -7.09
C VAL A 53 -0.96 -0.34 -7.60
N ALA A 54 -0.22 -1.22 -6.95
CA ALA A 54 1.11 -1.67 -7.39
C ALA A 54 1.06 -2.30 -8.79
N GLN A 55 0.09 -3.15 -9.05
CA GLN A 55 -0.16 -3.77 -10.35
C GLN A 55 -0.52 -2.74 -11.44
N ALA A 56 -1.29 -1.71 -11.10
CA ALA A 56 -1.60 -0.60 -12.02
C ALA A 56 -0.35 0.22 -12.37
N ILE A 57 0.55 0.45 -11.41
CA ILE A 57 1.85 1.12 -11.62
C ILE A 57 2.67 0.31 -12.64
N VAL A 58 2.78 -1.00 -12.47
CA VAL A 58 3.54 -1.88 -13.38
C VAL A 58 2.88 -1.94 -14.76
N ALA A 59 1.54 -2.00 -14.84
CA ALA A 59 0.83 -1.99 -16.12
C ALA A 59 1.13 -0.71 -16.94
N VAL A 60 1.11 0.46 -16.28
CA VAL A 60 1.42 1.73 -16.94
C VAL A 60 2.89 1.81 -17.34
N ALA A 61 3.82 1.35 -16.50
CA ALA A 61 5.24 1.28 -16.86
C ALA A 61 5.50 0.38 -18.08
N LYS A 62 4.82 -0.77 -18.17
CA LYS A 62 4.90 -1.67 -19.34
C LYS A 62 4.29 -1.04 -20.60
N ARG A 63 3.22 -0.25 -20.44
CA ARG A 63 2.58 0.45 -21.58
C ARG A 63 3.46 1.59 -22.11
N PHE A 64 4.24 2.23 -21.25
CA PHE A 64 5.12 3.35 -21.60
C PHE A 64 6.58 3.06 -21.21
N PRO A 65 7.27 2.11 -21.90
CA PRO A 65 8.57 1.60 -21.49
C PRO A 65 9.69 2.67 -21.48
N ASP A 66 9.50 3.77 -22.20
CA ASP A 66 10.44 4.90 -22.23
C ASP A 66 10.22 5.91 -21.09
N LYS A 67 9.23 5.68 -20.25
CA LYS A 67 8.85 6.57 -19.16
C LYS A 67 8.85 5.86 -17.83
N SER A 68 9.12 6.60 -16.79
CA SER A 68 9.07 6.14 -15.41
C SER A 68 7.83 6.70 -14.72
N VAL A 69 7.14 5.89 -13.92
CA VAL A 69 5.95 6.35 -13.18
C VAL A 69 6.35 7.39 -12.14
N ARG A 70 5.68 8.55 -12.15
CA ARG A 70 5.89 9.67 -11.22
C ARG A 70 4.87 9.70 -10.11
N SER A 71 3.63 9.40 -10.40
CA SER A 71 2.61 9.37 -9.37
C SER A 71 1.46 8.44 -9.74
N ALA A 72 0.77 7.95 -8.71
CA ALA A 72 -0.47 7.22 -8.82
C ALA A 72 -1.46 7.74 -7.78
N HIS A 73 -2.74 7.90 -8.19
CA HIS A 73 -3.85 8.23 -7.30
C HIS A 73 -4.96 7.22 -7.51
N ALA A 74 -5.24 6.45 -6.47
CA ALA A 74 -6.27 5.41 -6.47
C ALA A 74 -7.51 5.84 -5.69
N VAL A 75 -8.69 5.50 -6.23
CA VAL A 75 -9.98 5.60 -5.56
C VAL A 75 -10.58 4.20 -5.51
N PHE A 76 -10.85 3.70 -4.30
CA PHE A 76 -11.40 2.38 -4.06
C PHE A 76 -12.93 2.43 -4.07
N SER A 77 -13.55 1.55 -4.86
CA SER A 77 -15.00 1.44 -4.96
C SER A 77 -15.54 0.12 -4.43
N ARG A 78 -14.72 -0.93 -4.43
CA ARG A 78 -15.04 -2.29 -3.96
C ARG A 78 -13.78 -3.02 -3.56
N ALA A 79 -13.93 -3.95 -2.62
CA ALA A 79 -12.89 -4.94 -2.31
C ALA A 79 -12.65 -5.86 -3.52
N VAL A 80 -11.42 -6.30 -3.66
CA VAL A 80 -10.98 -7.31 -4.63
C VAL A 80 -10.85 -8.65 -3.91
N ALA A 81 -11.50 -9.68 -4.40
CA ALA A 81 -11.43 -11.01 -3.82
C ALA A 81 -10.13 -11.72 -4.21
N VAL A 82 -9.59 -12.51 -3.27
CA VAL A 82 -8.43 -13.38 -3.51
C VAL A 82 -8.83 -14.55 -4.44
N GLY A 83 -7.88 -15.04 -5.23
CA GLY A 83 -8.05 -16.24 -6.06
C GLY A 83 -8.83 -16.04 -7.37
N SER A 84 -9.11 -14.78 -7.71
CA SER A 84 -9.72 -14.43 -9.01
C SER A 84 -8.91 -13.31 -9.65
N SER A 85 -8.58 -13.44 -10.92
CA SER A 85 -7.81 -12.43 -11.64
C SER A 85 -8.54 -11.10 -11.74
N VAL A 86 -7.78 -10.04 -11.89
CA VAL A 86 -8.24 -8.67 -12.13
C VAL A 86 -7.81 -8.26 -13.54
N GLU A 87 -8.74 -7.72 -14.30
CA GLU A 87 -8.45 -7.06 -15.57
C GLU A 87 -8.12 -5.61 -15.31
N LEU A 88 -6.94 -5.16 -15.78
CA LEU A 88 -6.52 -3.77 -15.76
C LEU A 88 -6.71 -3.19 -17.17
N VAL A 89 -7.63 -2.25 -17.30
CA VAL A 89 -7.93 -1.56 -18.57
C VAL A 89 -7.42 -0.14 -18.47
N LEU A 90 -6.51 0.23 -19.38
CA LEU A 90 -5.93 1.56 -19.44
C LEU A 90 -6.71 2.42 -20.43
N ASP A 91 -7.12 3.58 -19.95
CA ASP A 91 -7.58 4.71 -20.77
C ASP A 91 -6.42 5.70 -20.85
N VAL A 92 -5.78 5.77 -22.01
CA VAL A 92 -4.64 6.69 -22.24
C VAL A 92 -5.18 8.09 -22.49
N VAL A 93 -5.17 8.94 -21.47
CA VAL A 93 -5.67 10.30 -21.49
C VAL A 93 -4.79 11.21 -22.35
N ALA A 94 -3.46 11.05 -22.22
CA ALA A 94 -2.47 11.78 -22.98
C ALA A 94 -1.18 10.97 -23.11
N GLU A 95 -0.56 11.01 -24.28
CA GLU A 95 0.76 10.45 -24.55
C GLU A 95 1.57 11.46 -25.37
N GLY A 96 2.55 12.08 -24.73
CA GLY A 96 3.48 13.01 -25.35
C GLY A 96 4.91 12.48 -25.34
N ARG A 97 5.83 13.24 -25.90
CA ARG A 97 7.25 12.87 -25.92
C ARG A 97 7.83 12.75 -24.50
N SER A 98 7.48 13.67 -23.61
CA SER A 98 8.06 13.73 -22.25
C SER A 98 7.17 13.10 -21.19
N THR A 99 5.85 13.16 -21.34
CA THR A 99 4.89 12.72 -20.32
C THR A 99 3.81 11.84 -20.90
N ALA A 100 3.24 10.98 -20.08
CA ALA A 100 2.04 10.22 -20.38
C ALA A 100 1.13 10.18 -19.13
N THR A 101 -0.19 10.20 -19.36
CA THR A 101 -1.20 10.06 -18.32
C THR A 101 -2.18 8.98 -18.74
N ALA A 102 -2.44 8.03 -17.85
CA ALA A 102 -3.45 7.01 -18.05
C ALA A 102 -4.35 6.88 -16.82
N ILE A 103 -5.61 6.49 -17.07
CA ILE A 103 -6.54 6.04 -16.02
C ILE A 103 -6.64 4.52 -16.15
N VAL A 104 -6.26 3.80 -15.10
CA VAL A 104 -6.37 2.35 -15.01
C VAL A 104 -7.67 2.00 -14.30
N ALA A 105 -8.57 1.30 -14.97
CA ALA A 105 -9.74 0.68 -14.36
C ALA A 105 -9.40 -0.77 -13.99
N ALA A 106 -9.43 -1.10 -12.70
CA ALA A 106 -9.28 -2.48 -12.24
C ALA A 106 -10.67 -3.13 -12.09
N LEU A 107 -10.90 -4.18 -12.85
CA LEU A 107 -12.16 -4.88 -12.96
C LEU A 107 -12.02 -6.32 -12.47
N GLN A 108 -12.93 -6.76 -11.62
CA GLN A 108 -13.05 -8.16 -11.25
C GLN A 108 -14.48 -8.63 -11.54
N ASN A 109 -14.62 -9.71 -12.28
CA ASN A 109 -15.92 -10.23 -12.74
C ASN A 109 -16.76 -9.15 -13.46
N GLY A 110 -16.12 -8.31 -14.29
CA GLY A 110 -16.75 -7.22 -15.04
C GLY A 110 -17.17 -6.01 -14.20
N ARG A 111 -16.88 -6.00 -12.89
CA ARG A 111 -17.22 -4.89 -11.98
C ARG A 111 -15.97 -4.10 -11.60
N ARG A 112 -16.05 -2.78 -11.72
CA ARG A 112 -14.94 -1.90 -11.31
C ARG A 112 -14.74 -1.93 -9.80
N CYS A 113 -13.54 -2.29 -9.37
CA CYS A 113 -13.12 -2.32 -7.97
C CYS A 113 -12.40 -1.04 -7.57
N LEU A 114 -11.50 -0.54 -8.44
CA LEU A 114 -10.84 0.75 -8.23
C LEU A 114 -10.50 1.41 -9.56
N SER A 115 -10.20 2.69 -9.50
CA SER A 115 -9.63 3.48 -10.59
C SER A 115 -8.34 4.11 -10.11
N VAL A 116 -7.29 4.07 -10.94
CA VAL A 116 -5.98 4.65 -10.61
C VAL A 116 -5.57 5.60 -11.72
N THR A 117 -5.43 6.89 -11.41
CA THR A 117 -4.82 7.86 -12.34
C THR A 117 -3.31 7.82 -12.15
N VAL A 118 -2.56 7.59 -13.23
CA VAL A 118 -1.10 7.45 -13.21
C VAL A 118 -0.47 8.45 -14.16
N LEU A 119 0.52 9.18 -13.65
CA LEU A 119 1.41 10.05 -14.43
C LEU A 119 2.75 9.33 -14.60
N ALA A 120 3.28 9.32 -15.81
CA ALA A 120 4.63 8.87 -16.13
C ALA A 120 5.38 9.94 -16.95
N ASP A 121 6.70 10.00 -16.79
CA ASP A 121 7.53 10.92 -17.53
C ASP A 121 8.91 10.32 -17.89
N VAL A 122 9.58 10.99 -18.81
CA VAL A 122 10.99 10.72 -19.13
C VAL A 122 11.86 11.41 -18.08
N PRO A 123 12.70 10.69 -17.31
CA PRO A 123 13.60 11.29 -16.35
C PRO A 123 14.49 12.36 -16.98
N THR A 124 14.62 13.51 -16.33
CA THR A 124 15.43 14.65 -16.78
C THR A 124 16.36 15.09 -15.65
N GLY A 125 17.42 15.84 -16.02
CA GLY A 125 18.32 16.45 -15.05
C GLY A 125 17.67 17.58 -14.25
N ASP A 126 18.16 17.80 -13.03
CA ASP A 126 17.67 18.83 -12.11
C ASP A 126 18.15 20.22 -12.49
N VAL A 127 17.26 21.21 -12.42
CA VAL A 127 17.59 22.64 -12.43
C VAL A 127 17.73 23.16 -10.99
N ILE A 128 16.91 22.66 -10.08
CA ILE A 128 16.94 22.92 -8.64
C ILE A 128 16.65 21.62 -7.91
N ARG A 129 17.21 21.45 -6.71
CA ARG A 129 17.01 20.25 -5.91
C ARG A 129 16.91 20.59 -4.41
N HIS A 130 15.89 20.09 -3.75
CA HIS A 130 15.78 20.01 -2.31
C HIS A 130 14.71 18.99 -1.93
N HIS A 131 14.82 18.43 -0.73
CA HIS A 131 13.77 17.62 -0.09
C HIS A 131 13.77 17.87 1.42
N LEU A 132 12.66 17.53 2.08
CA LEU A 132 12.61 17.53 3.52
C LEU A 132 13.53 16.42 4.07
N PRO A 133 14.29 16.67 5.12
CA PRO A 133 15.16 15.66 5.72
C PRO A 133 14.33 14.53 6.31
N ARG A 134 14.93 13.35 6.38
CA ARG A 134 14.37 12.22 7.12
C ARG A 134 14.26 12.63 8.62
N PRO A 135 13.12 12.31 9.27
CA PRO A 135 13.00 12.56 10.71
C PRO A 135 14.06 11.76 11.52
N GLU A 136 14.53 12.35 12.60
CA GLU A 136 15.42 11.70 13.54
C GLU A 136 14.60 10.75 14.42
N VAL A 137 14.72 9.45 14.17
CA VAL A 137 14.06 8.39 14.91
C VAL A 137 15.05 7.29 15.26
N ALA A 138 14.68 6.40 16.19
CA ALA A 138 15.52 5.25 16.55
C ALA A 138 15.89 4.44 15.30
N ALA A 139 17.15 4.03 15.22
CA ALA A 139 17.64 3.18 14.13
C ALA A 139 16.92 1.82 14.11
N PRO A 140 16.91 1.09 12.98
CA PRO A 140 16.23 -0.20 12.87
C PRO A 140 16.61 -1.19 13.98
N ALA A 141 17.89 -1.23 14.35
CA ALA A 141 18.38 -2.13 15.40
C ALA A 141 17.76 -1.88 16.79
N ASN A 142 17.25 -0.67 17.04
CA ASN A 142 16.66 -0.23 18.31
C ASN A 142 15.12 -0.14 18.24
N ALA A 143 14.51 -0.45 17.10
CA ALA A 143 13.07 -0.47 16.92
C ALA A 143 12.48 -1.86 17.20
N ASN A 144 11.21 -1.92 17.57
CA ASN A 144 10.52 -3.16 17.94
C ASN A 144 10.15 -3.97 16.69
N VAL A 145 10.46 -5.26 16.68
CA VAL A 145 10.01 -6.17 15.60
C VAL A 145 8.49 -6.27 15.65
N SER A 146 7.85 -6.12 14.50
CA SER A 146 6.40 -6.22 14.37
C SER A 146 6.00 -7.51 13.66
N GLU A 147 4.96 -8.15 14.16
CA GLU A 147 4.39 -9.37 13.58
C GLU A 147 3.50 -9.04 12.35
N MET A 148 4.14 -8.82 11.22
CA MET A 148 3.50 -8.85 9.89
C MET A 148 4.29 -9.82 9.01
N PRO A 149 4.11 -11.13 9.21
CA PRO A 149 5.01 -12.14 8.67
C PRO A 149 4.92 -12.24 7.14
N MET A 150 6.07 -12.13 6.48
CA MET A 150 6.28 -12.40 5.06
C MET A 150 7.74 -12.79 4.89
N ILE A 151 8.02 -13.89 4.19
CA ILE A 151 9.40 -14.31 3.92
C ILE A 151 10.11 -13.24 3.10
N GLY A 152 11.28 -12.79 3.58
CA GLY A 152 12.06 -11.73 2.93
C GLY A 152 11.59 -10.30 3.28
N ARG A 153 10.63 -10.13 4.21
CA ARG A 153 10.26 -8.82 4.75
C ARG A 153 10.50 -8.79 6.26
N GLU A 154 11.21 -7.76 6.72
CA GLU A 154 11.31 -7.44 8.14
C GLU A 154 10.66 -6.07 8.38
N LEU A 155 9.78 -5.98 9.37
CA LEU A 155 9.10 -4.76 9.80
C LEU A 155 9.48 -4.46 11.25
N ARG A 156 9.89 -3.22 11.51
CA ARG A 156 10.18 -2.74 12.85
C ARG A 156 9.48 -1.41 13.11
N LEU A 157 8.84 -1.28 14.25
CA LEU A 157 8.11 -0.10 14.66
C LEU A 157 8.90 0.70 15.68
N VAL A 158 9.00 2.01 15.47
CA VAL A 158 9.67 2.91 16.39
C VAL A 158 8.71 3.28 17.52
N ASP A 159 9.13 3.07 18.77
CA ASP A 159 8.37 3.41 19.98
C ASP A 159 6.94 2.84 20.04
N VAL A 160 6.71 1.70 19.36
CA VAL A 160 5.44 0.98 19.35
C VAL A 160 5.73 -0.51 19.46
N VAL A 161 5.04 -1.21 20.35
CA VAL A 161 5.16 -2.65 20.52
C VAL A 161 4.09 -3.39 19.71
N ASP A 162 2.83 -2.96 19.83
CA ASP A 162 1.70 -3.57 19.12
C ASP A 162 0.72 -2.52 18.59
N VAL A 163 0.75 -2.29 17.28
CA VAL A 163 -0.19 -1.35 16.60
C VAL A 163 -1.65 -1.79 16.66
N ASN A 164 -1.93 -3.03 17.04
CA ASN A 164 -3.29 -3.55 17.13
C ASN A 164 -3.91 -3.29 18.51
N SER A 165 -3.08 -3.04 19.53
CA SER A 165 -3.55 -2.87 20.89
C SER A 165 -4.33 -1.57 21.07
N PRO A 166 -5.57 -1.61 21.60
CA PRO A 166 -6.34 -0.41 21.93
C PRO A 166 -5.82 0.32 23.19
N ASP A 167 -4.89 -0.31 23.92
CA ASP A 167 -4.29 0.23 25.16
C ASP A 167 -2.93 0.90 24.90
N GLU A 168 -2.36 0.72 23.72
CA GLU A 168 -1.09 1.33 23.33
C GLU A 168 -1.32 2.72 22.72
N ILE A 169 -1.40 3.72 23.58
CA ILE A 169 -1.71 5.09 23.21
C ILE A 169 -0.42 5.86 22.93
N GLY A 170 -0.42 6.64 21.85
CA GLY A 170 0.69 7.50 21.47
C GLY A 170 0.25 8.68 20.60
N PRO A 171 1.19 9.50 20.10
CA PRO A 171 0.87 10.56 19.15
C PRO A 171 0.26 9.99 17.87
N PRO A 172 -0.49 10.78 17.09
CA PRO A 172 -1.05 10.37 15.80
C PRO A 172 0.01 10.28 14.70
N GLU A 173 1.14 9.69 15.03
CA GLU A 173 2.32 9.50 14.20
C GLU A 173 2.81 8.06 14.37
N LEU A 174 3.38 7.50 13.30
CA LEU A 174 3.95 6.17 13.33
C LEU A 174 5.13 6.11 12.36
N TYR A 175 6.23 5.53 12.82
CA TYR A 175 7.44 5.35 12.05
C TYR A 175 7.75 3.86 11.95
N ALA A 176 7.90 3.37 10.72
CA ALA A 176 8.12 1.96 10.44
C ALA A 176 9.35 1.77 9.54
N TRP A 177 10.30 0.98 10.01
CA TRP A 177 11.41 0.51 9.22
C TRP A 177 11.03 -0.79 8.51
N LEU A 178 11.25 -0.83 7.19
CA LEU A 178 11.08 -2.03 6.39
C LEU A 178 12.38 -2.42 5.71
N HIS A 179 12.67 -3.70 5.75
CA HIS A 179 13.70 -4.33 4.96
C HIS A 179 13.08 -5.38 4.06
N TYR A 180 13.53 -5.45 2.80
CA TYR A 180 13.06 -6.41 1.80
C TYR A 180 14.22 -7.21 1.22
N ASP A 181 13.98 -8.50 1.02
CA ASP A 181 14.88 -9.44 0.34
C ASP A 181 14.02 -10.44 -0.48
N PRO A 182 14.11 -10.47 -1.82
CA PRO A 182 15.00 -9.66 -2.67
C PRO A 182 14.53 -8.19 -2.83
N ILE A 183 15.50 -7.30 -3.06
CA ILE A 183 15.23 -5.94 -3.52
C ILE A 183 15.11 -5.97 -5.05
N PRO A 184 14.00 -5.49 -5.64
CA PRO A 184 13.84 -5.52 -7.10
C PRO A 184 14.77 -4.52 -7.80
N THR A 185 15.34 -4.94 -8.93
CA THR A 185 16.23 -4.11 -9.75
C THR A 185 15.49 -3.33 -10.84
N ARG A 186 14.24 -3.71 -11.17
CA ARG A 186 13.39 -3.00 -12.11
C ARG A 186 12.69 -1.85 -11.37
N ASP A 187 12.76 -0.64 -11.95
CA ASP A 187 12.16 0.59 -11.35
C ASP A 187 10.65 0.46 -11.11
N ASP A 188 9.92 -0.14 -12.04
CA ASP A 188 8.48 -0.36 -11.91
C ASP A 188 8.11 -1.30 -10.75
N LEU A 189 8.86 -2.40 -10.57
CA LEU A 189 8.66 -3.33 -9.46
C LEU A 189 9.11 -2.72 -8.13
N ALA A 190 10.19 -1.94 -8.12
CA ALA A 190 10.64 -1.21 -6.94
C ALA A 190 9.58 -0.19 -6.47
N LYS A 191 9.02 0.58 -7.40
CA LYS A 191 7.92 1.50 -7.14
C LYS A 191 6.64 0.79 -6.68
N ALA A 192 6.32 -0.35 -7.30
CA ALA A 192 5.20 -1.18 -6.91
C ALA A 192 5.33 -1.68 -5.46
N LEU A 193 6.52 -2.16 -5.07
CA LEU A 193 6.80 -2.64 -3.72
C LEU A 193 6.73 -1.51 -2.69
N VAL A 194 7.29 -0.33 -3.01
CA VAL A 194 7.17 0.85 -2.16
C VAL A 194 5.71 1.28 -2.01
N ALA A 195 4.94 1.33 -3.11
CA ALA A 195 3.52 1.70 -3.07
C ALA A 195 2.68 0.70 -2.28
N TYR A 196 2.98 -0.58 -2.36
CA TYR A 196 2.24 -1.64 -1.67
C TYR A 196 2.16 -1.39 -0.15
N PHE A 197 3.24 -0.99 0.50
CA PHE A 197 3.22 -0.81 1.96
C PHE A 197 2.56 0.50 2.40
N THR A 198 2.33 1.47 1.54
CA THR A 198 1.70 2.75 1.92
C THR A 198 0.27 2.60 2.44
N GLY A 199 -0.40 1.49 2.17
CA GLY A 199 -1.75 1.18 2.65
C GLY A 199 -1.83 0.59 4.06
N HIS A 200 -0.72 0.08 4.61
CA HIS A 200 -0.77 -0.83 5.76
C HIS A 200 -0.99 -0.14 7.12
N LEU A 201 -0.36 0.97 7.38
CA LEU A 201 -0.30 1.54 8.73
C LEU A 201 -1.13 2.83 8.93
N GLY A 202 -1.79 3.34 7.89
CA GLY A 202 -2.51 4.62 7.99
C GLY A 202 -3.67 4.59 9.00
N ILE A 203 -4.45 3.51 9.02
CA ILE A 203 -5.57 3.34 9.95
C ILE A 203 -5.05 3.19 11.38
N SER A 204 -4.01 2.38 11.59
CA SER A 204 -3.35 2.21 12.90
C SER A 204 -2.81 3.53 13.43
N THR A 205 -2.17 4.32 12.58
CA THR A 205 -1.65 5.65 12.92
C THR A 205 -2.75 6.56 13.43
N THR A 206 -3.92 6.54 12.77
CA THR A 206 -5.05 7.35 13.17
C THR A 206 -5.63 6.88 14.50
N MET A 207 -5.75 5.56 14.72
CA MET A 207 -6.36 5.00 15.94
C MET A 207 -5.48 5.22 17.17
N ARG A 208 -4.16 5.21 17.01
CA ARG A 208 -3.17 5.27 18.10
C ARG A 208 -3.37 6.42 19.09
N ALA A 209 -3.89 7.54 18.67
CA ALA A 209 -4.12 8.70 19.55
C ALA A 209 -5.44 8.60 20.38
N HIS A 210 -6.22 7.52 20.20
CA HIS A 210 -7.55 7.40 20.76
C HIS A 210 -7.65 6.21 21.72
N PRO A 211 -7.76 6.44 23.05
CA PRO A 211 -7.86 5.36 24.04
C PRO A 211 -9.04 4.42 23.76
N GLY A 212 -8.79 3.12 23.89
CA GLY A 212 -9.81 2.10 23.72
C GLY A 212 -10.14 1.75 22.28
N ILE A 213 -9.41 2.31 21.29
CA ILE A 213 -9.59 1.99 19.86
C ILE A 213 -8.25 1.56 19.27
N GLY A 214 -8.20 0.35 18.70
CA GLY A 214 -7.04 -0.21 18.01
C GLY A 214 -7.46 -1.01 16.78
N THR A 215 -6.51 -1.36 15.93
CA THR A 215 -6.81 -2.13 14.70
C THR A 215 -7.32 -3.54 14.97
N SER A 216 -7.09 -4.11 16.16
CA SER A 216 -7.72 -5.36 16.59
C SER A 216 -9.26 -5.30 16.61
N GLN A 217 -9.84 -4.09 16.64
CA GLN A 217 -11.29 -3.88 16.61
C GLN A 217 -11.82 -3.66 15.19
N ALA A 218 -10.95 -3.53 14.20
CA ALA A 218 -11.34 -3.38 12.81
C ALA A 218 -12.22 -4.56 12.37
N HIS A 219 -13.35 -4.25 11.76
CA HIS A 219 -14.38 -5.20 11.30
C HIS A 219 -15.07 -6.04 12.39
N LEU A 220 -14.78 -5.77 13.66
CA LEU A 220 -15.50 -6.34 14.81
C LEU A 220 -16.46 -5.32 15.44
N THR A 221 -15.96 -4.15 15.76
CA THR A 221 -16.73 -3.04 16.35
C THR A 221 -16.64 -1.75 15.55
N VAL A 222 -15.57 -1.62 14.75
CA VAL A 222 -15.27 -0.47 13.89
C VAL A 222 -15.17 -0.94 12.45
N SER A 223 -15.91 -0.30 11.55
CA SER A 223 -15.76 -0.49 10.10
C SER A 223 -14.62 0.38 9.60
N THR A 224 -13.63 -0.24 8.96
CA THR A 224 -12.47 0.46 8.38
C THR A 224 -12.25 0.05 6.94
N ALA A 225 -11.87 0.99 6.08
CA ALA A 225 -11.47 0.70 4.71
C ALA A 225 -10.65 1.87 4.14
N PRO A 226 -9.61 1.64 3.36
CA PRO A 226 -9.00 2.69 2.55
C PRO A 226 -10.01 3.15 1.50
N MET A 227 -10.13 4.47 1.31
CA MET A 227 -11.00 5.10 0.31
C MET A 227 -10.19 5.67 -0.84
N THR A 228 -9.05 6.28 -0.53
CA THR A 228 -8.09 6.76 -1.52
C THR A 228 -6.66 6.50 -1.07
N ILE A 229 -5.77 6.35 -2.03
CA ILE A 229 -4.32 6.38 -1.80
C ILE A 229 -3.69 7.18 -2.94
N SER A 230 -2.84 8.13 -2.57
CA SER A 230 -1.99 8.89 -3.50
C SER A 230 -0.55 8.63 -3.17
N ILE A 231 0.29 8.42 -4.18
CA ILE A 231 1.74 8.33 -4.03
C ILE A 231 2.42 9.12 -5.14
N ALA A 232 3.47 9.87 -4.78
CA ALA A 232 4.37 10.54 -5.70
C ALA A 232 5.80 10.03 -5.47
N PHE A 233 6.47 9.57 -6.53
CA PHE A 233 7.85 9.14 -6.51
C PHE A 233 8.75 10.31 -6.90
N HIS A 234 9.76 10.61 -6.09
CA HIS A 234 10.61 11.79 -6.26
C HIS A 234 11.91 11.46 -6.96
N GLU A 235 12.41 10.24 -6.75
CA GLU A 235 13.65 9.72 -7.30
C GLU A 235 13.42 8.37 -7.98
N PRO A 236 14.34 7.90 -8.82
CA PRO A 236 14.39 6.49 -9.17
C PRO A 236 14.41 5.67 -7.89
N VAL A 237 13.49 4.71 -7.75
CA VAL A 237 13.36 3.95 -6.51
C VAL A 237 14.44 2.87 -6.47
N CYS A 238 15.53 3.19 -5.80
CA CYS A 238 16.66 2.29 -5.56
C CYS A 238 17.11 2.44 -4.10
N TRP A 239 17.32 1.33 -3.40
CA TRP A 239 17.83 1.32 -2.03
C TRP A 239 18.65 0.06 -1.78
N GLY A 240 19.44 0.04 -0.73
CA GLY A 240 20.32 -1.08 -0.39
C GLY A 240 20.16 -1.64 1.01
N GLY A 241 19.23 -1.10 1.80
CA GLY A 241 19.04 -1.45 3.21
C GLY A 241 17.62 -1.23 3.66
N TRP A 242 17.45 -0.53 4.76
CA TRP A 242 16.14 -0.22 5.33
C TRP A 242 15.48 0.97 4.67
N LEU A 243 14.15 0.92 4.58
CA LEU A 243 13.30 2.04 4.22
C LEU A 243 12.54 2.51 5.46
N LEU A 244 12.53 3.83 5.72
CA LEU A 244 11.69 4.44 6.75
C LEU A 244 10.40 4.93 6.13
N TYR A 245 9.26 4.35 6.53
CA TYR A 245 7.94 4.87 6.27
C TYR A 245 7.49 5.73 7.44
N THR A 246 7.16 6.98 7.15
CA THR A 246 6.60 7.91 8.13
C THR A 246 5.11 8.04 7.90
N HIS A 247 4.32 8.08 8.97
CA HIS A 247 2.88 8.29 8.90
C HIS A 247 2.49 9.36 9.91
N GLU A 248 1.65 10.31 9.50
CA GLU A 248 1.08 11.36 10.33
C GLU A 248 -0.42 11.45 10.05
N SER A 249 -1.24 11.15 11.05
CA SER A 249 -2.69 11.35 10.94
C SER A 249 -3.02 12.82 11.19
N THR A 250 -3.25 13.53 10.11
CA THR A 250 -3.52 14.97 10.15
C THR A 250 -4.92 15.28 10.68
N GLN A 251 -5.88 14.37 10.43
CA GLN A 251 -7.28 14.57 10.81
C GLN A 251 -8.02 13.24 10.91
N VAL A 252 -8.92 13.12 11.89
CA VAL A 252 -9.98 12.12 11.95
C VAL A 252 -11.27 12.80 12.41
N GLY A 253 -12.37 12.54 11.72
CA GLY A 253 -13.67 13.11 12.02
C GLY A 253 -14.69 12.85 10.91
N ALA A 254 -15.98 12.98 11.21
CA ALA A 254 -17.07 12.70 10.27
C ALA A 254 -17.01 11.28 9.64
N GLY A 255 -16.39 10.31 10.34
CA GLY A 255 -16.24 8.94 9.88
C GLY A 255 -15.14 8.73 8.84
N MET A 256 -14.22 9.68 8.69
CA MET A 256 -13.07 9.63 7.78
C MET A 256 -11.81 10.04 8.51
N SER A 257 -10.67 9.51 8.05
CA SER A 257 -9.33 9.95 8.44
C SER A 257 -8.53 10.38 7.23
N TYR A 258 -7.54 11.24 7.46
CA TYR A 258 -6.54 11.62 6.49
C TYR A 258 -5.15 11.44 7.09
N VAL A 259 -4.33 10.63 6.44
CA VAL A 259 -2.95 10.34 6.82
C VAL A 259 -2.04 10.74 5.67
N ARG A 260 -0.95 11.42 5.98
CA ARG A 260 0.14 11.68 5.05
C ARG A 260 1.40 10.97 5.52
N GLY A 261 2.31 10.70 4.59
CA GLY A 261 3.57 10.06 4.93
C GLY A 261 4.61 10.22 3.84
N ALA A 262 5.79 9.73 4.14
CA ALA A 262 6.94 9.74 3.27
C ALA A 262 7.73 8.43 3.40
N VAL A 263 8.49 8.11 2.37
CA VAL A 263 9.39 6.96 2.34
C VAL A 263 10.80 7.47 2.12
N HIS A 264 11.69 7.20 3.07
CA HIS A 264 13.10 7.58 3.00
C HIS A 264 13.98 6.33 2.98
N THR A 265 15.14 6.44 2.37
CA THR A 265 16.21 5.44 2.58
C THR A 265 16.83 5.62 3.98
N GLU A 266 17.60 4.63 4.41
CA GLU A 266 18.35 4.71 5.67
C GLU A 266 19.36 5.89 5.67
N GLU A 267 19.90 6.22 4.50
CA GLU A 267 20.82 7.35 4.27
C GLU A 267 20.11 8.71 4.27
N GLY A 268 18.78 8.75 4.19
CA GLY A 268 17.97 9.95 4.28
C GLY A 268 17.45 10.50 2.96
N GLU A 269 17.61 9.80 1.84
CA GLU A 269 17.01 10.20 0.57
C GLU A 269 15.49 10.02 0.59
N LEU A 270 14.74 11.01 0.14
CA LEU A 270 13.29 10.97 0.03
C LEU A 270 12.88 10.31 -1.28
N LEU A 271 12.44 9.05 -1.24
CA LEU A 271 12.03 8.30 -2.42
C LEU A 271 10.60 8.61 -2.85
N ALA A 272 9.68 8.73 -1.90
CA ALA A 272 8.27 8.95 -2.19
C ALA A 272 7.56 9.71 -1.07
N SER A 273 6.45 10.38 -1.44
CA SER A 273 5.46 10.93 -0.51
C SER A 273 4.10 10.32 -0.82
N PHE A 274 3.29 10.08 0.22
CA PHE A 274 1.97 9.49 0.03
C PHE A 274 0.93 10.11 0.97
N ALA A 275 -0.34 9.90 0.62
CA ALA A 275 -1.48 10.21 1.47
C ALA A 275 -2.56 9.14 1.33
N GLN A 276 -3.30 8.90 2.41
CA GLN A 276 -4.40 7.96 2.47
C GLN A 276 -5.62 8.62 3.13
N GLU A 277 -6.78 8.48 2.50
CA GLU A 277 -8.06 8.68 3.18
C GLU A 277 -8.66 7.31 3.51
N ALA A 278 -9.14 7.15 4.74
CA ALA A 278 -9.76 5.91 5.17
C ALA A 278 -11.07 6.16 5.89
N LEU A 279 -12.02 5.25 5.68
CA LEU A 279 -13.25 5.19 6.44
C LEU A 279 -12.95 4.62 7.84
N ILE A 280 -13.46 5.28 8.89
CA ILE A 280 -13.46 4.80 10.27
C ILE A 280 -14.83 5.11 10.88
N ARG A 281 -15.69 4.11 11.01
CA ARG A 281 -17.10 4.27 11.43
C ARG A 281 -17.51 3.16 12.40
N PRO A 282 -18.50 3.39 13.26
CA PRO A 282 -19.10 2.29 14.03
C PRO A 282 -19.60 1.19 13.08
N LEU A 283 -19.32 -0.06 13.41
CA LEU A 283 -19.89 -1.19 12.68
C LEU A 283 -21.39 -1.26 13.00
N ARG A 284 -22.22 -1.30 11.98
CA ARG A 284 -23.68 -1.46 12.17
C ARG A 284 -24.00 -2.93 12.37
N THR A 285 -24.89 -3.25 13.30
CA THR A 285 -25.35 -4.62 13.59
C THR A 285 -26.01 -5.32 12.40
N SER A 286 -26.52 -4.56 11.42
CA SER A 286 -27.03 -5.08 10.15
C SER A 286 -25.94 -5.55 9.19
N ASP A 287 -24.70 -5.15 9.40
CA ASP A 287 -23.58 -5.42 8.50
C ASP A 287 -22.88 -6.76 8.84
N THR A 288 -23.21 -7.36 9.99
CA THR A 288 -22.54 -8.58 10.48
C THR A 288 -23.00 -9.89 9.83
N ALA A 289 -24.12 -9.92 9.11
CA ALA A 289 -24.69 -11.20 8.63
C ALA A 289 -24.80 -11.35 7.10
N ILE A 290 -24.84 -10.30 6.30
CA ILE A 290 -25.22 -10.40 4.89
C ILE A 290 -24.23 -9.73 3.94
N ASP A 291 -23.43 -8.78 4.35
CA ASP A 291 -22.74 -7.85 3.46
C ASP A 291 -21.20 -7.89 3.49
N ALA A 292 -20.57 -8.84 4.18
CA ALA A 292 -19.13 -9.09 4.09
C ALA A 292 -18.65 -9.42 2.64
N ARG A 293 -19.61 -9.68 1.73
CA ARG A 293 -19.33 -10.01 0.31
C ARG A 293 -19.60 -8.89 -0.68
N SER A 294 -20.20 -7.76 -0.31
CA SER A 294 -20.68 -6.77 -1.29
C SER A 294 -20.45 -5.29 -1.01
N ARG A 295 -19.95 -4.90 0.16
CA ARG A 295 -19.69 -3.49 0.45
C ARG A 295 -18.25 -3.30 0.96
N PHE A 296 -17.40 -2.86 0.01
CA PHE A 296 -15.96 -2.57 0.12
C PHE A 296 -15.07 -3.76 0.22
#